data_ec756975d92ce80d98dd32f57c340002
#
_entry.id   ec756975d92ce80d98dd32f57c340002
#
_cell.length_a   1.000
_cell.length_b   1.000
_cell.length_c   1.000
_cell.angle_alpha   90.00
_cell.angle_beta   90.00
_cell.angle_gamma   90.00
#
_symmetry.space_group_name_H-M   'P 1'
#
loop_
_entity.id
_entity.type
_entity.pdbx_description
1 polymer ?
#
loop_
_entity_poly.entity_id
_entity_poly.type
_entity_poly.pdbx_seq_one_letter_code
_entity_poly.pdbx_strand_id
1 'polypeptide(L)'
;TARQGDYGYGDCNGCWFFGTQFNQFKGKSISKIELTIKRISGGSYAAVPIAVKTHNYTSRPSGKPSYGSSCGSVSIAVGNSGKLTITNSTILNALSGGTIKGFGIQSAYNASSYAVCSGSVTMKVTYTE
;
A
#
# COMPACT_ATOMS: atom_id res chain seq x y z
N THR A 1 -2.43 12.10 2.05
CA THR A 1 -2.26 11.09 3.11
C THR A 1 -3.05 9.82 2.79
N ALA A 2 -2.60 8.71 3.32
CA ALA A 2 -3.29 7.43 3.23
C ALA A 2 -3.69 6.98 4.64
N ARG A 3 -4.93 6.54 4.81
CA ARG A 3 -5.50 6.18 6.11
C ARG A 3 -6.11 4.79 6.07
N GLN A 4 -6.12 4.13 7.21
CA GLN A 4 -6.80 2.85 7.41
C GLN A 4 -7.55 2.86 8.73
N GLY A 5 -8.46 1.89 8.91
CA GLY A 5 -9.23 1.75 10.15
C GLY A 5 -10.42 2.69 10.20
N ASP A 6 -10.83 3.05 11.42
CA ASP A 6 -11.95 3.95 11.67
C ASP A 6 -11.65 4.82 12.89
N TYR A 7 -11.79 6.12 12.78
CA TYR A 7 -11.58 7.08 13.87
C TYR A 7 -12.89 7.73 14.33
N GLY A 8 -14.01 7.04 14.20
CA GLY A 8 -15.31 7.55 14.61
C GLY A 8 -16.05 8.38 13.56
N TYR A 9 -15.48 8.55 12.39
CA TYR A 9 -16.07 9.30 11.27
C TYR A 9 -16.35 8.42 10.07
N GLY A 10 -16.23 7.11 10.21
CA GLY A 10 -16.44 6.13 9.16
C GLY A 10 -15.17 5.40 8.76
N ASP A 11 -15.34 4.45 7.87
CA ASP A 11 -14.27 3.58 7.42
C ASP A 11 -13.23 4.37 6.61
N CYS A 12 -11.96 4.17 6.91
CA CYS A 12 -10.85 4.82 6.22
C CYS A 12 -10.16 3.83 5.29
N ASN A 13 -9.95 4.25 4.04
CA ASN A 13 -9.21 3.49 3.04
C ASN A 13 -8.27 4.45 2.31
N GLY A 14 -7.03 4.05 2.13
CA GLY A 14 -6.04 4.88 1.47
C GLY A 14 -5.42 4.18 0.28
N CYS A 15 -4.98 4.98 -0.69
CA CYS A 15 -4.27 4.48 -1.86
C CYS A 15 -3.09 5.39 -2.16
N TRP A 16 -2.01 4.78 -2.67
CA TRP A 16 -0.92 5.48 -3.30
C TRP A 16 -1.05 5.27 -4.81
N PHE A 17 -0.93 6.36 -5.57
CA PHE A 17 -1.12 6.32 -7.01
C PHE A 17 0.22 6.56 -7.70
N PHE A 18 0.57 5.67 -8.60
CA PHE A 18 1.83 5.74 -9.36
C PHE A 18 1.62 6.17 -10.80
N GLY A 19 0.38 6.51 -11.18
CA GLY A 19 0.06 6.89 -12.53
C GLY A 19 0.42 5.77 -13.51
N THR A 20 1.27 6.08 -14.48
CA THR A 20 1.74 5.12 -15.48
C THR A 20 3.15 4.60 -15.19
N GLN A 21 3.70 4.87 -14.00
CA GLN A 21 5.09 4.49 -13.68
C GLN A 21 5.31 2.97 -13.73
N PHE A 22 4.29 2.17 -13.44
CA PHE A 22 4.41 0.71 -13.49
C PHE A 22 4.59 0.17 -14.89
N ASN A 23 4.28 0.96 -15.93
CA ASN A 23 4.46 0.52 -17.33
C ASN A 23 5.92 0.20 -17.66
N GLN A 24 6.87 0.81 -16.96
CA GLN A 24 8.29 0.53 -17.18
C GLN A 24 8.70 -0.91 -16.84
N PHE A 25 7.90 -1.60 -16.01
CA PHE A 25 8.17 -2.97 -15.59
C PHE A 25 7.41 -4.01 -16.42
N LYS A 26 6.57 -3.58 -17.36
CA LYS A 26 5.76 -4.49 -18.17
C LYS A 26 6.65 -5.42 -18.97
N GLY A 27 6.41 -6.73 -18.82
CA GLY A 27 7.19 -7.75 -19.49
C GLY A 27 8.52 -8.10 -18.83
N LYS A 28 8.88 -7.45 -17.72
CA LYS A 28 10.12 -7.74 -16.99
C LYS A 28 9.89 -8.77 -15.91
N SER A 29 10.93 -9.51 -15.55
CA SER A 29 10.88 -10.48 -14.43
C SER A 29 11.18 -9.77 -13.12
N ILE A 30 10.17 -9.58 -12.30
CA ILE A 30 10.30 -8.92 -11.02
C ILE A 30 10.52 -9.97 -9.94
N SER A 31 11.57 -9.83 -9.15
CA SER A 31 11.91 -10.77 -8.08
C SER A 31 11.53 -10.26 -6.69
N LYS A 32 11.44 -8.95 -6.51
CA LYS A 32 11.14 -8.35 -5.20
C LYS A 32 10.67 -6.91 -5.36
N ILE A 33 9.73 -6.52 -4.50
CA ILE A 33 9.30 -5.12 -4.34
C ILE A 33 9.47 -4.76 -2.87
N GLU A 34 10.10 -3.62 -2.59
CA GLU A 34 10.22 -3.09 -1.23
C GLU A 34 9.49 -1.76 -1.15
N LEU A 35 8.48 -1.68 -0.27
CA LEU A 35 7.73 -0.45 -0.02
C LEU A 35 8.17 0.13 1.32
N THR A 36 8.62 1.38 1.32
CA THR A 36 8.94 2.11 2.55
C THR A 36 7.79 3.08 2.82
N ILE A 37 7.13 2.87 3.95
CA ILE A 37 5.91 3.58 4.35
C ILE A 37 6.21 4.37 5.61
N LYS A 38 5.83 5.65 5.64
CA LYS A 38 5.96 6.49 6.83
C LYS A 38 4.60 6.70 7.47
N ARG A 39 4.48 6.35 8.76
CA ARG A 39 3.29 6.67 9.55
C ARG A 39 3.48 8.03 10.21
N ILE A 40 2.56 8.97 9.92
CA ILE A 40 2.70 10.36 10.34
C ILE A 40 1.87 10.71 11.57
N SER A 41 0.70 10.06 11.75
CA SER A 41 -0.19 10.38 12.86
C SER A 41 -1.28 9.30 13.02
N GLY A 42 -2.23 9.58 13.88
CA GLY A 42 -3.46 8.82 14.04
C GLY A 42 -3.32 7.56 14.86
N GLY A 43 -4.37 7.26 15.66
CA GLY A 43 -4.47 6.05 16.43
C GLY A 43 -3.46 5.94 17.56
N SER A 44 -3.12 4.71 17.92
CA SER A 44 -2.17 4.40 18.99
C SER A 44 -0.76 4.86 18.62
N TYR A 45 -0.01 5.39 19.59
CA TYR A 45 1.40 5.73 19.40
C TYR A 45 2.27 4.48 19.25
N ALA A 46 1.84 3.35 19.80
CA ALA A 46 2.52 2.08 19.62
C ALA A 46 2.41 1.61 18.16
N ALA A 47 3.24 0.63 17.78
CA ALA A 47 3.20 0.10 16.43
C ALA A 47 1.84 -0.48 16.09
N VAL A 48 1.29 -0.07 14.93
CA VAL A 48 0.03 -0.57 14.39
C VAL A 48 0.35 -1.25 13.05
N PRO A 49 -0.19 -2.47 12.80
CA PRO A 49 0.03 -3.12 11.51
C PRO A 49 -0.61 -2.31 10.38
N ILE A 50 0.18 -1.95 9.41
CA ILE A 50 -0.29 -1.29 8.19
C ILE A 50 -0.55 -2.37 7.16
N ALA A 51 -1.82 -2.61 6.84
CA ALA A 51 -2.24 -3.69 5.94
C ALA A 51 -2.24 -3.19 4.49
N VAL A 52 -1.30 -3.69 3.70
CA VAL A 52 -1.09 -3.25 2.31
C VAL A 52 -1.80 -4.19 1.35
N LYS A 53 -2.50 -3.62 0.38
CA LYS A 53 -3.20 -4.35 -0.68
C LYS A 53 -2.92 -3.72 -2.04
N THR A 54 -3.14 -4.49 -3.10
CA THR A 54 -2.99 -3.99 -4.47
C THR A 54 -4.25 -3.25 -4.91
N HIS A 55 -4.11 -2.34 -5.87
CA HIS A 55 -5.25 -1.74 -6.55
C HIS A 55 -4.95 -1.53 -8.04
N ASN A 56 -5.99 -1.20 -8.80
CA ASN A 56 -5.89 -1.03 -10.24
C ASN A 56 -6.23 0.40 -10.69
N TYR A 57 -5.98 1.38 -9.83
CA TYR A 57 -6.27 2.79 -10.12
C TYR A 57 -4.99 3.53 -10.48
N THR A 58 -5.06 4.38 -11.52
CA THR A 58 -3.99 5.33 -11.84
C THR A 58 -4.20 6.67 -11.16
N SER A 59 -5.43 6.93 -10.72
CA SER A 59 -5.82 8.14 -10.00
C SER A 59 -6.95 7.82 -9.05
N ARG A 60 -7.29 8.76 -8.17
CA ARG A 60 -8.30 8.58 -7.13
C ARG A 60 -9.66 8.21 -7.75
N PRO A 61 -10.30 7.11 -7.32
CA PRO A 61 -11.65 6.77 -7.76
C PRO A 61 -12.68 7.70 -7.14
N SER A 62 -13.87 7.78 -7.76
CA SER A 62 -14.95 8.64 -7.29
C SER A 62 -15.65 8.16 -6.03
N GLY A 63 -15.45 6.91 -5.64
CA GLY A 63 -16.07 6.31 -4.48
C GLY A 63 -15.06 5.52 -3.65
N LYS A 64 -15.57 4.62 -2.81
CA LYS A 64 -14.74 3.74 -1.99
C LYS A 64 -13.89 2.85 -2.90
N PRO A 65 -12.55 2.80 -2.69
CA PRO A 65 -11.70 1.97 -3.53
C PRO A 65 -11.97 0.48 -3.35
N SER A 66 -11.86 -0.27 -4.44
CA SER A 66 -11.83 -1.73 -4.39
C SER A 66 -10.39 -2.19 -4.45
N TYR A 67 -10.03 -3.09 -3.55
CA TYR A 67 -8.67 -3.61 -3.47
C TYR A 67 -8.58 -5.02 -4.02
N GLY A 68 -7.39 -5.39 -4.47
CA GLY A 68 -7.07 -6.73 -4.93
C GLY A 68 -6.46 -7.58 -3.83
N SER A 69 -5.31 -8.17 -4.11
CA SER A 69 -4.65 -9.10 -3.21
C SER A 69 -3.98 -8.39 -2.03
N SER A 70 -3.99 -9.05 -0.87
CA SER A 70 -3.20 -8.59 0.28
C SER A 70 -1.72 -8.82 0.02
N CYS A 71 -0.90 -7.80 0.29
CA CYS A 71 0.55 -7.88 0.18
C CYS A 71 1.21 -8.20 1.52
N GLY A 72 0.42 -8.27 2.60
CA GLY A 72 0.93 -8.42 3.95
C GLY A 72 0.81 -7.13 4.74
N SER A 73 1.45 -7.10 5.90
CA SER A 73 1.42 -5.92 6.76
C SER A 73 2.78 -5.65 7.38
N VAL A 74 2.99 -4.41 7.80
CA VAL A 74 4.18 -4.00 8.54
C VAL A 74 3.73 -3.12 9.70
N SER A 75 4.25 -3.39 10.90
CA SER A 75 3.88 -2.63 12.10
C SER A 75 4.76 -1.38 12.21
N ILE A 76 4.13 -0.21 12.29
CA ILE A 76 4.82 1.08 12.30
C ILE A 76 4.25 1.93 13.43
N ALA A 77 5.14 2.45 14.29
CA ALA A 77 4.77 3.43 15.32
C ALA A 77 4.67 4.83 14.71
N VAL A 78 3.95 5.73 15.39
CA VAL A 78 3.80 7.12 14.95
C VAL A 78 5.17 7.78 14.76
N GLY A 79 5.35 8.44 13.63
CA GLY A 79 6.58 9.15 13.29
C GLY A 79 7.68 8.28 12.70
N ASN A 80 7.48 6.97 12.66
CA ASN A 80 8.47 6.04 12.14
C ASN A 80 8.13 5.59 10.72
N SER A 81 9.11 4.98 10.06
CA SER A 81 8.93 4.33 8.77
C SER A 81 9.09 2.83 8.91
N GLY A 82 8.40 2.08 8.06
CA GLY A 82 8.53 0.63 7.97
C GLY A 82 8.70 0.21 6.53
N LYS A 83 9.35 -0.93 6.33
CA LYS A 83 9.57 -1.49 5.00
C LYS A 83 8.82 -2.81 4.87
N LEU A 84 7.97 -2.90 3.86
CA LEU A 84 7.29 -4.14 3.50
C LEU A 84 7.98 -4.72 2.27
N THR A 85 8.44 -5.96 2.37
CA THR A 85 9.04 -6.68 1.26
C THR A 85 8.01 -7.63 0.66
N ILE A 86 7.79 -7.52 -0.64
CA ILE A 86 6.82 -8.33 -1.38
C ILE A 86 7.60 -9.28 -2.29
N THR A 87 7.44 -10.57 -2.05
CA THR A 87 8.06 -11.63 -2.87
C THR A 87 7.02 -12.61 -3.43
N ASN A 88 5.73 -12.38 -3.18
CA ASN A 88 4.65 -13.22 -3.70
C ASN A 88 4.62 -13.16 -5.22
N SER A 89 4.81 -14.30 -5.88
CA SER A 89 4.91 -14.37 -7.34
C SER A 89 3.64 -13.90 -8.05
N THR A 90 2.47 -14.13 -7.46
CA THR A 90 1.20 -13.67 -8.05
C THR A 90 1.16 -12.14 -8.15
N ILE A 91 1.59 -11.44 -7.10
CA ILE A 91 1.65 -9.98 -7.09
C ILE A 91 2.72 -9.46 -8.05
N LEU A 92 3.91 -10.07 -8.03
CA LEU A 92 5.01 -9.67 -8.90
C LEU A 92 4.65 -9.84 -10.37
N ASN A 93 4.00 -10.95 -10.73
CA ASN A 93 3.56 -11.21 -12.09
C ASN A 93 2.42 -10.27 -12.49
N ALA A 94 1.52 -9.93 -11.57
CA ALA A 94 0.45 -8.97 -11.85
C ALA A 94 1.01 -7.57 -12.13
N LEU A 95 2.06 -7.17 -11.43
CA LEU A 95 2.72 -5.89 -11.68
C LEU A 95 3.37 -5.87 -13.07
N SER A 96 4.15 -6.89 -13.42
CA SER A 96 4.81 -6.98 -14.73
C SER A 96 3.82 -7.19 -15.87
N GLY A 97 2.66 -7.78 -15.58
CA GLY A 97 1.58 -7.96 -16.56
C GLY A 97 0.69 -6.74 -16.74
N GLY A 98 0.81 -5.74 -15.89
CA GLY A 98 0.02 -4.51 -15.96
C GLY A 98 -1.37 -4.60 -15.35
N THR A 99 -1.67 -5.67 -14.59
CA THR A 99 -3.00 -5.83 -13.97
C THR A 99 -3.13 -5.09 -12.64
N ILE A 100 -2.04 -4.75 -11.97
CA ILE A 100 -2.07 -3.85 -10.81
C ILE A 100 -1.34 -2.55 -11.15
N LYS A 101 -1.79 -1.45 -10.57
CA LYS A 101 -1.28 -0.11 -10.87
C LYS A 101 -0.87 0.67 -9.64
N GLY A 102 -1.00 0.08 -8.47
CA GLY A 102 -0.58 0.72 -7.23
C GLY A 102 -0.85 -0.12 -6.02
N PHE A 103 -0.59 0.48 -4.88
CA PHE A 103 -0.80 -0.12 -3.57
C PHE A 103 -1.62 0.83 -2.71
N GLY A 104 -2.33 0.27 -1.75
CA GLY A 104 -3.09 1.04 -0.79
C GLY A 104 -3.13 0.34 0.55
N ILE A 105 -3.84 0.93 1.50
CA ILE A 105 -3.98 0.36 2.83
C ILE A 105 -5.45 0.21 3.18
N GLN A 106 -5.80 -0.96 3.68
CA GLN A 106 -7.13 -1.28 4.16
C GLN A 106 -7.01 -2.32 5.26
N SER A 107 -7.49 -1.99 6.45
CA SER A 107 -7.48 -2.89 7.60
C SER A 107 -8.90 -3.09 8.13
N ALA A 108 -9.02 -3.78 9.26
CA ALA A 108 -10.29 -3.84 9.97
C ALA A 108 -10.75 -2.42 10.32
N TYR A 109 -12.05 -2.17 10.20
CA TYR A 109 -12.62 -0.84 10.43
C TYR A 109 -12.91 -0.63 11.91
N ASN A 110 -11.85 -0.38 12.67
CA ASN A 110 -11.94 -0.09 14.10
C ASN A 110 -10.85 0.89 14.52
N ALA A 111 -11.01 1.44 15.72
CA ALA A 111 -10.09 2.47 16.23
C ALA A 111 -8.68 1.92 16.49
N SER A 112 -8.56 0.65 16.87
CA SER A 112 -7.24 0.04 17.15
C SER A 112 -6.39 -0.14 15.89
N SER A 113 -7.02 -0.17 14.71
CA SER A 113 -6.34 -0.28 13.43
C SER A 113 -6.15 1.07 12.72
N TYR A 114 -6.63 2.16 13.33
CA TYR A 114 -6.54 3.49 12.71
C TYR A 114 -5.09 3.96 12.63
N ALA A 115 -4.67 4.38 11.45
CA ALA A 115 -3.36 4.97 11.22
C ALA A 115 -3.41 5.90 10.02
N VAL A 116 -2.60 6.94 10.05
CA VAL A 116 -2.44 7.89 8.95
C VAL A 116 -1.00 7.83 8.46
N CYS A 117 -0.83 7.51 7.19
CA CYS A 117 0.48 7.40 6.55
C CYS A 117 0.70 8.56 5.59
N SER A 118 1.96 8.85 5.29
CA SER A 118 2.33 9.84 4.28
C SER A 118 1.67 9.51 2.95
N GLY A 119 1.28 10.52 2.20
CA GLY A 119 0.80 10.36 0.82
C GLY A 119 1.90 9.95 -0.15
N SER A 120 3.15 9.95 0.28
CA SER A 120 4.29 9.51 -0.51
C SER A 120 4.81 8.19 0.04
N VAL A 121 5.05 7.23 -0.85
CA VAL A 121 5.65 5.94 -0.51
C VAL A 121 6.83 5.72 -1.45
N THR A 122 7.92 5.18 -0.91
CA THR A 122 9.08 4.82 -1.72
C THR A 122 8.99 3.36 -2.11
N MET A 123 9.11 3.08 -3.39
CA MET A 123 9.07 1.72 -3.92
C MET A 123 10.37 1.39 -4.62
N LYS A 124 11.01 0.30 -4.19
CA LYS A 124 12.19 -0.24 -4.84
C LYS A 124 11.83 -1.57 -5.48
N VAL A 125 12.07 -1.69 -6.78
CA VAL A 125 11.75 -2.89 -7.55
C VAL A 125 13.05 -3.54 -7.99
N THR A 126 13.20 -4.82 -7.68
CA THR A 126 14.32 -5.64 -8.16
C THR A 126 13.83 -6.50 -9.31
N TYR A 127 14.43 -6.35 -10.48
CA TYR A 127 13.95 -7.03 -11.69
C TYR A 127 15.11 -7.37 -12.64
N THR A 128 14.81 -8.27 -13.57
CA THR A 128 15.70 -8.59 -14.70
C THR A 128 14.94 -8.37 -15.99
N GLU A 129 15.67 -8.00 -17.00
CA GLU A 129 15.09 -7.78 -18.33
C GLU A 129 14.89 -9.07 -19.11
#